data_11f2622fc496da82d6fd29d4d22e1d83
#
_entry.id   11f2622fc496da82d6fd29d4d22e1d83
#
_cell.length_a   1.000
_cell.length_b   1.000
_cell.length_c   1.000
_cell.angle_alpha   90.00
_cell.angle_beta   90.00
_cell.angle_gamma   90.00
#
_symmetry.space_group_name_H-M   'P 1'
#
loop_
_entity.id
_entity.type
_entity.pdbx_description
1 polymer ?
#
loop_
_entity_poly.entity_id
_entity_poly.type
_entity_poly.pdbx_seq_one_letter_code
_entity_poly.pdbx_strand_id
1 'polypeptide(L)'
;GADLSLRAHADRVVALLDALGINYATIVGHDIGGGIAQSLAIRHPTRVARLLLINSVAFDAWPGREVKLVRATMPLTRHLPATWILSVLRADLLRGYVVSERGSHSIEQYVRPFSSEAGRDMLVSHLAALDPAETKALEPRLKDIVAPTAIVWGAEDPFLPREIGRRLADAIPRATLDVVPDIRHFTPEEAPERVAQALTSLLSR
;
A
#
# COMPACT_ATOMS: atom_id res chain seq x y z
N GLY A 1 16.52 12.64 9.92
CA GLY A 1 15.91 11.32 9.78
C GLY A 1 15.93 10.86 8.33
N ALA A 2 15.64 9.58 8.08
CA ALA A 2 15.54 9.08 6.72
C ALA A 2 14.31 9.69 6.03
N ASP A 3 14.41 9.93 4.70
CA ASP A 3 13.26 10.31 3.89
C ASP A 3 12.34 9.07 3.73
N LEU A 4 11.09 9.18 4.19
CA LEU A 4 10.08 8.13 4.18
C LEU A 4 9.00 8.36 3.11
N SER A 5 9.24 9.26 2.16
CA SER A 5 8.36 9.53 1.03
C SER A 5 8.20 8.30 0.11
N LEU A 6 7.08 8.22 -0.61
CA LEU A 6 6.85 7.18 -1.62
C LEU A 6 7.96 7.19 -2.68
N ARG A 7 8.43 8.40 -3.03
CA ARG A 7 9.56 8.58 -3.95
C ARG A 7 10.84 7.93 -3.41
N ALA A 8 11.20 8.24 -2.17
CA ALA A 8 12.43 7.70 -1.58
C ALA A 8 12.37 6.17 -1.42
N HIS A 9 11.18 5.62 -1.13
CA HIS A 9 10.97 4.18 -1.11
C HIS A 9 11.10 3.57 -2.50
N ALA A 10 10.56 4.19 -3.55
CA ALA A 10 10.74 3.73 -4.94
C ALA A 10 12.23 3.70 -5.33
N ASP A 11 13.00 4.75 -4.98
CA ASP A 11 14.43 4.82 -5.24
C ASP A 11 15.21 3.71 -4.47
N ARG A 12 14.78 3.36 -3.23
CA ARG A 12 15.35 2.22 -2.47
C ARG A 12 15.05 0.87 -3.12
N VAL A 13 13.85 0.69 -3.70
CA VAL A 13 13.53 -0.53 -4.46
C VAL A 13 14.45 -0.66 -5.66
N VAL A 14 14.74 0.43 -6.39
CA VAL A 14 15.72 0.41 -7.49
C VAL A 14 17.10 0.00 -6.98
N ALA A 15 17.58 0.62 -5.90
CA ALA A 15 18.87 0.28 -5.31
C ALA A 15 18.96 -1.19 -4.87
N LEU A 16 17.84 -1.75 -4.35
CA LEU A 16 17.77 -3.18 -4.02
C LEU A 16 17.87 -4.05 -5.27
N LEU A 17 17.16 -3.72 -6.35
CA LEU A 17 17.24 -4.45 -7.61
C LEU A 17 18.67 -4.41 -8.18
N ASP A 18 19.34 -3.25 -8.09
CA ASP A 18 20.74 -3.11 -8.51
C ASP A 18 21.68 -4.00 -7.68
N ALA A 19 21.52 -3.99 -6.36
CA ALA A 19 22.34 -4.82 -5.46
C ALA A 19 22.15 -6.33 -5.70
N LEU A 20 20.96 -6.72 -6.20
CA LEU A 20 20.64 -8.11 -6.55
C LEU A 20 20.99 -8.47 -8.01
N GLY A 21 21.49 -7.53 -8.81
CA GLY A 21 21.75 -7.74 -10.23
C GLY A 21 20.48 -7.93 -11.08
N ILE A 22 19.31 -7.45 -10.60
CA ILE A 22 18.04 -7.58 -11.30
C ILE A 22 17.78 -6.31 -12.13
N ASN A 23 17.76 -6.45 -13.44
CA ASN A 23 17.55 -5.32 -14.35
C ASN A 23 16.09 -4.80 -14.33
N TYR A 24 15.11 -5.69 -14.29
CA TYR A 24 13.68 -5.37 -14.23
C TYR A 24 12.92 -6.48 -13.50
N ALA A 25 11.78 -6.12 -12.92
CA ALA A 25 10.95 -7.05 -12.16
C ALA A 25 9.46 -6.81 -12.39
N THR A 26 8.65 -7.83 -12.13
CA THR A 26 7.22 -7.64 -11.87
C THR A 26 7.06 -7.08 -10.47
N ILE A 27 6.46 -5.90 -10.37
CA ILE A 27 6.26 -5.19 -9.09
C ILE A 27 4.82 -5.43 -8.62
N VAL A 28 4.69 -5.92 -7.40
CA VAL A 28 3.40 -6.10 -6.72
C VAL A 28 3.36 -5.14 -5.53
N GLY A 29 2.36 -4.28 -5.48
CA GLY A 29 2.20 -3.30 -4.40
C GLY A 29 0.80 -3.37 -3.78
N HIS A 30 0.76 -3.48 -2.44
CA HIS A 30 -0.46 -3.44 -1.65
C HIS A 30 -0.43 -2.18 -0.78
N ASP A 31 -1.56 -1.50 -0.65
CA ASP A 31 -1.75 -0.29 0.16
C ASP A 31 -0.71 0.80 -0.18
N ILE A 32 0.09 1.24 0.77
CA ILE A 32 1.20 2.21 0.58
C ILE A 32 2.22 1.66 -0.41
N GLY A 33 2.48 0.35 -0.38
CA GLY A 33 3.32 -0.33 -1.35
C GLY A 33 2.82 -0.17 -2.78
N GLY A 34 1.50 -0.04 -2.98
CA GLY A 34 0.91 0.30 -4.28
C GLY A 34 1.24 1.73 -4.74
N GLY A 35 1.22 2.70 -3.84
CA GLY A 35 1.68 4.07 -4.13
C GLY A 35 3.17 4.12 -4.48
N ILE A 36 4.00 3.36 -3.76
CA ILE A 36 5.43 3.20 -4.08
C ILE A 36 5.61 2.58 -5.47
N ALA A 37 4.83 1.53 -5.80
CA ALA A 37 4.90 0.84 -7.08
C ALA A 37 4.48 1.76 -8.25
N GLN A 38 3.46 2.61 -8.07
CA GLN A 38 3.07 3.65 -9.03
C GLN A 38 4.22 4.65 -9.24
N SER A 39 4.82 5.16 -8.16
CA SER A 39 5.98 6.06 -8.22
C SER A 39 7.14 5.42 -8.96
N LEU A 40 7.43 4.15 -8.69
CA LEU A 40 8.48 3.38 -9.37
C LEU A 40 8.20 3.24 -10.86
N ALA A 41 6.97 2.86 -11.25
CA ALA A 41 6.61 2.66 -12.65
C ALA A 41 6.67 3.96 -13.48
N ILE A 42 6.37 5.10 -12.86
CA ILE A 42 6.42 6.42 -13.50
C ILE A 42 7.87 6.93 -13.62
N ARG A 43 8.68 6.75 -12.58
CA ARG A 43 10.02 7.36 -12.48
C ARG A 43 11.11 6.48 -13.08
N HIS A 44 10.93 5.17 -13.01
CA HIS A 44 11.88 4.15 -13.47
C HIS A 44 11.20 3.10 -14.35
N PRO A 45 10.58 3.51 -15.50
CA PRO A 45 9.74 2.62 -16.29
C PRO A 45 10.49 1.40 -16.84
N THR A 46 11.79 1.49 -17.06
CA THR A 46 12.63 0.38 -17.54
C THR A 46 12.88 -0.69 -16.47
N ARG A 47 12.59 -0.38 -15.19
CA ARG A 47 12.78 -1.30 -14.07
C ARG A 47 11.52 -2.11 -13.76
N VAL A 48 10.37 -1.74 -14.34
CA VAL A 48 9.07 -2.37 -14.09
C VAL A 48 8.63 -3.12 -15.33
N ALA A 49 8.78 -4.43 -15.31
CA ALA A 49 8.32 -5.31 -16.40
C ALA A 49 6.79 -5.39 -16.43
N ARG A 50 6.17 -5.49 -15.27
CA ARG A 50 4.70 -5.58 -15.06
C ARG A 50 4.34 -4.97 -13.71
N LEU A 51 3.09 -4.53 -13.55
CA LEU A 51 2.61 -3.90 -12.33
C LEU A 51 1.31 -4.57 -11.86
N LEU A 52 1.29 -5.04 -10.60
CA LEU A 52 0.08 -5.50 -9.92
C LEU A 52 -0.18 -4.61 -8.71
N LEU A 53 -1.32 -3.93 -8.71
CA LEU A 53 -1.77 -3.07 -7.61
C LEU A 53 -2.91 -3.77 -6.86
N ILE A 54 -2.80 -3.84 -5.53
CA ILE A 54 -3.80 -4.47 -4.68
C ILE A 54 -4.22 -3.47 -3.62
N ASN A 55 -5.50 -3.10 -3.55
CA ASN A 55 -6.03 -2.13 -2.56
C ASN A 55 -5.05 -0.98 -2.34
N SER A 56 -4.68 -0.29 -3.41
CA SER A 56 -3.54 0.64 -3.44
C SER A 56 -3.96 2.05 -3.08
N VAL A 57 -3.16 2.76 -2.28
CA VAL A 57 -3.31 4.21 -2.14
C VAL A 57 -3.10 4.90 -3.49
N ALA A 58 -3.92 5.89 -3.77
CA ALA A 58 -3.81 6.71 -4.97
C ALA A 58 -4.56 8.04 -4.78
N PHE A 59 -4.28 9.01 -5.63
CA PHE A 59 -4.95 10.32 -5.64
C PHE A 59 -4.81 11.04 -4.29
N ASP A 60 -5.91 11.59 -3.78
CA ASP A 60 -6.02 12.29 -2.50
C ASP A 60 -6.98 11.60 -1.50
N ALA A 61 -7.35 10.34 -1.78
CA ALA A 61 -8.37 9.61 -1.03
C ALA A 61 -7.88 8.96 0.28
N TRP A 62 -6.61 9.12 0.60
CA TRP A 62 -5.94 8.58 1.79
C TRP A 62 -5.10 9.67 2.48
N PRO A 63 -4.60 9.52 3.70
CA PRO A 63 -4.99 8.49 4.66
C PRO A 63 -6.42 8.70 5.17
N GLY A 64 -7.02 7.65 5.72
CA GLY A 64 -8.35 7.71 6.34
C GLY A 64 -8.45 8.73 7.47
N ARG A 65 -9.67 8.99 7.93
CA ARG A 65 -9.94 9.98 9.00
C ARG A 65 -9.19 9.64 10.29
N GLU A 66 -9.08 8.36 10.60
CA GLU A 66 -8.41 7.82 11.78
C GLU A 66 -6.93 8.18 11.79
N VAL A 67 -6.23 7.97 10.69
CA VAL A 67 -4.81 8.32 10.55
C VAL A 67 -4.61 9.84 10.59
N LYS A 68 -5.53 10.61 9.98
CA LYS A 68 -5.51 12.09 10.08
C LYS A 68 -5.64 12.56 11.52
N LEU A 69 -6.51 11.92 12.31
CA LEU A 69 -6.68 12.23 13.73
C LEU A 69 -5.42 11.88 14.53
N VAL A 70 -4.85 10.68 14.32
CA VAL A 70 -3.59 10.26 14.96
C VAL A 70 -2.49 11.26 14.64
N ARG A 71 -2.33 11.68 13.37
CA ARG A 71 -1.35 12.70 12.98
C ARG A 71 -1.57 14.04 13.69
N ALA A 72 -2.81 14.52 13.75
CA ALA A 72 -3.14 15.79 14.41
C ALA A 72 -2.86 15.77 15.92
N THR A 73 -3.03 14.61 16.55
CA THR A 73 -2.78 14.44 17.99
C THR A 73 -1.35 13.97 18.32
N MET A 74 -0.52 13.72 17.31
CA MET A 74 0.82 13.15 17.46
C MET A 74 1.76 13.91 18.41
N PRO A 75 1.77 15.26 18.46
CA PRO A 75 2.58 15.97 19.42
C PRO A 75 2.29 15.59 20.88
N LEU A 76 1.05 15.17 21.14
CA LEU A 76 0.59 14.73 22.46
C LEU A 76 0.73 13.21 22.63
N THR A 77 0.36 12.43 21.60
CA THR A 77 0.27 10.97 21.65
C THR A 77 1.62 10.27 21.52
N ARG A 78 2.65 10.93 20.96
CA ARG A 78 4.00 10.36 20.83
C ARG A 78 4.64 9.93 22.16
N HIS A 79 4.14 10.47 23.28
CA HIS A 79 4.62 10.14 24.61
C HIS A 79 3.81 9.03 25.29
N LEU A 80 2.75 8.55 24.64
CA LEU A 80 1.97 7.44 25.17
C LEU A 80 2.78 6.13 25.11
N PRO A 81 2.54 5.19 26.05
CA PRO A 81 3.16 3.88 25.99
C PRO A 81 2.91 3.19 24.66
N ALA A 82 3.91 2.48 24.13
CA ALA A 82 3.80 1.72 22.88
C ALA A 82 2.57 0.80 22.85
N THR A 83 2.26 0.16 23.99
CA THR A 83 1.10 -0.73 24.15
C THR A 83 -0.23 -0.06 23.81
N TRP A 84 -0.42 1.21 24.14
CA TRP A 84 -1.64 1.97 23.84
C TRP A 84 -1.76 2.24 22.34
N ILE A 85 -0.68 2.74 21.73
CA ILE A 85 -0.64 3.03 20.30
C ILE A 85 -0.89 1.75 19.50
N LEU A 86 -0.25 0.64 19.88
CA LEU A 86 -0.42 -0.65 19.22
C LEU A 86 -1.82 -1.24 19.42
N SER A 87 -2.46 -1.01 20.57
CA SER A 87 -3.84 -1.46 20.77
C SER A 87 -4.81 -0.76 19.82
N VAL A 88 -4.63 0.55 19.61
CA VAL A 88 -5.44 1.31 18.64
C VAL A 88 -5.14 0.83 17.22
N LEU A 89 -3.87 0.64 16.87
CA LEU A 89 -3.48 0.14 15.56
C LEU A 89 -4.04 -1.26 15.28
N ARG A 90 -3.98 -2.19 16.26
CA ARG A 90 -4.58 -3.53 16.13
C ARG A 90 -6.07 -3.45 15.83
N ALA A 91 -6.79 -2.65 16.59
CA ALA A 91 -8.24 -2.49 16.42
C ALA A 91 -8.59 -1.90 15.05
N ASP A 92 -7.80 -0.95 14.56
CA ASP A 92 -8.01 -0.36 13.24
C ASP A 92 -7.70 -1.36 12.12
N LEU A 93 -6.54 -2.02 12.15
CA LEU A 93 -6.15 -3.01 11.16
C LEU A 93 -7.15 -4.17 11.08
N LEU A 94 -7.73 -4.59 12.21
CA LEU A 94 -8.72 -5.69 12.23
C LEU A 94 -9.97 -5.38 11.42
N ARG A 95 -10.34 -4.12 11.26
CA ARG A 95 -11.45 -3.69 10.39
C ARG A 95 -11.22 -4.05 8.92
N GLY A 96 -9.95 -4.16 8.52
CA GLY A 96 -9.55 -4.52 7.16
C GLY A 96 -9.70 -6.01 6.82
N TYR A 97 -10.08 -6.85 7.78
CA TYR A 97 -10.34 -8.28 7.58
C TYR A 97 -11.83 -8.60 7.66
N VAL A 98 -12.28 -9.54 6.84
CA VAL A 98 -13.61 -10.17 6.95
C VAL A 98 -13.57 -11.21 8.07
N VAL A 99 -12.53 -12.07 8.07
CA VAL A 99 -12.35 -13.12 9.07
C VAL A 99 -11.44 -12.61 10.19
N SER A 100 -12.06 -12.16 11.29
CA SER A 100 -11.36 -11.56 12.43
C SER A 100 -10.28 -12.46 13.06
N GLU A 101 -10.49 -13.77 13.08
CA GLU A 101 -9.53 -14.74 13.65
C GLU A 101 -8.22 -14.76 12.82
N ARG A 102 -8.33 -14.82 11.48
CA ARG A 102 -7.18 -14.69 10.57
C ARG A 102 -6.47 -13.36 10.77
N GLY A 103 -7.24 -12.26 10.78
CA GLY A 103 -6.72 -10.92 10.99
C GLY A 103 -5.94 -10.79 12.30
N SER A 104 -6.45 -11.33 13.40
CA SER A 104 -5.78 -11.26 14.71
C SER A 104 -4.40 -11.91 14.67
N HIS A 105 -4.25 -13.05 13.99
CA HIS A 105 -2.95 -13.73 13.86
C HIS A 105 -1.96 -12.90 13.02
N SER A 106 -2.38 -12.41 11.86
CA SER A 106 -1.52 -11.62 10.95
C SER A 106 -1.12 -10.29 11.55
N ILE A 107 -2.06 -9.59 12.20
CA ILE A 107 -1.82 -8.29 12.84
C ILE A 107 -0.73 -8.38 13.92
N GLU A 108 -0.67 -9.46 14.69
CA GLU A 108 0.41 -9.64 15.68
C GLU A 108 1.80 -9.67 15.02
N GLN A 109 1.93 -10.23 13.83
CA GLN A 109 3.18 -10.19 13.07
C GLN A 109 3.50 -8.77 12.57
N TYR A 110 2.49 -8.03 12.12
CA TYR A 110 2.66 -6.65 11.64
C TYR A 110 3.04 -5.67 12.75
N VAL A 111 2.48 -5.81 13.94
CA VAL A 111 2.73 -4.87 15.04
C VAL A 111 3.99 -5.22 15.84
N ARG A 112 4.48 -6.45 15.74
CA ARG A 112 5.63 -6.94 16.50
C ARG A 112 6.88 -6.06 16.38
N PRO A 113 7.28 -5.53 15.19
CA PRO A 113 8.43 -4.65 15.06
C PRO A 113 8.31 -3.35 15.85
N PHE A 114 7.08 -2.94 16.17
CA PHE A 114 6.77 -1.68 16.83
C PHE A 114 6.56 -1.80 18.35
N SER A 115 6.79 -2.98 18.95
CA SER A 115 6.49 -3.24 20.37
C SER A 115 7.51 -2.66 21.36
N SER A 116 8.67 -2.21 20.89
CA SER A 116 9.64 -1.47 21.71
C SER A 116 9.44 0.05 21.60
N GLU A 117 10.07 0.83 22.47
CA GLU A 117 10.05 2.31 22.36
C GLU A 117 10.64 2.79 21.03
N ALA A 118 11.77 2.23 20.61
CA ALA A 118 12.36 2.55 19.31
C ALA A 118 11.44 2.17 18.14
N GLY A 119 10.75 1.03 18.25
CA GLY A 119 9.75 0.60 17.27
C GLY A 119 8.55 1.55 17.24
N ARG A 120 8.05 1.98 18.41
CA ARG A 120 7.01 3.00 18.52
C ARG A 120 7.42 4.29 17.79
N ASP A 121 8.62 4.80 18.05
CA ASP A 121 9.11 6.04 17.45
C ASP A 121 9.24 5.91 15.92
N MET A 122 9.63 4.74 15.46
CA MET A 122 9.63 4.40 14.03
C MET A 122 8.21 4.41 13.45
N LEU A 123 7.22 3.76 14.10
CA LEU A 123 5.83 3.77 13.67
C LEU A 123 5.28 5.19 13.59
N VAL A 124 5.51 6.00 14.63
CA VAL A 124 5.11 7.41 14.67
C VAL A 124 5.72 8.19 13.51
N SER A 125 7.00 7.95 13.20
CA SER A 125 7.68 8.59 12.07
C SER A 125 7.06 8.20 10.72
N HIS A 126 6.71 6.91 10.52
CA HIS A 126 6.02 6.45 9.31
C HIS A 126 4.63 7.07 9.17
N LEU A 127 3.83 7.08 10.24
CA LEU A 127 2.50 7.69 10.22
C LEU A 127 2.57 9.20 9.94
N ALA A 128 3.59 9.90 10.46
CA ALA A 128 3.82 11.31 10.20
C ALA A 128 4.19 11.59 8.73
N ALA A 129 4.88 10.67 8.09
CA ALA A 129 5.32 10.79 6.71
C ALA A 129 4.22 10.50 5.67
N LEU A 130 3.07 9.97 6.07
CA LEU A 130 1.95 9.70 5.15
C LEU A 130 1.40 11.01 4.58
N ASP A 131 1.65 11.27 3.30
CA ASP A 131 1.21 12.48 2.63
C ASP A 131 0.47 12.16 1.32
N PRO A 132 -0.85 12.42 1.24
CA PRO A 132 -1.62 12.20 0.02
C PRO A 132 -1.20 13.12 -1.14
N ALA A 133 -0.48 14.21 -0.85
CA ALA A 133 0.05 15.08 -1.90
C ALA A 133 1.00 14.33 -2.84
N GLU A 134 1.69 13.30 -2.34
CA GLU A 134 2.58 12.49 -3.17
C GLU A 134 1.81 11.71 -4.24
N THR A 135 0.74 10.99 -3.88
CA THR A 135 -0.09 10.26 -4.85
C THR A 135 -0.92 11.20 -5.73
N LYS A 136 -1.34 12.34 -5.20
CA LYS A 136 -1.99 13.39 -5.99
C LYS A 136 -1.06 13.95 -7.06
N ALA A 137 0.22 14.12 -6.76
CA ALA A 137 1.22 14.56 -7.73
C ALA A 137 1.50 13.50 -8.83
N LEU A 138 1.26 12.21 -8.55
CA LEU A 138 1.36 11.13 -9.53
C LEU A 138 0.15 11.07 -10.46
N GLU A 139 -1.02 11.55 -10.06
CA GLU A 139 -2.28 11.43 -10.80
C GLU A 139 -2.15 11.81 -12.29
N PRO A 140 -1.65 13.00 -12.68
CA PRO A 140 -1.52 13.38 -14.09
C PRO A 140 -0.53 12.51 -14.87
N ARG A 141 0.30 11.74 -14.18
CA ARG A 141 1.34 10.90 -14.75
C ARG A 141 1.00 9.42 -14.80
N LEU A 142 -0.14 8.98 -14.24
CA LEU A 142 -0.58 7.59 -14.32
C LEU A 142 -0.70 7.09 -15.76
N LYS A 143 -1.05 7.98 -16.70
CA LYS A 143 -1.08 7.71 -18.14
C LYS A 143 0.29 7.38 -18.75
N ASP A 144 1.38 7.74 -18.07
CA ASP A 144 2.76 7.48 -18.51
C ASP A 144 3.23 6.05 -18.13
N ILE A 145 2.44 5.31 -17.34
CA ILE A 145 2.77 3.92 -16.98
C ILE A 145 2.63 3.04 -18.22
N VAL A 146 3.75 2.55 -18.72
CA VAL A 146 3.84 1.68 -19.90
C VAL A 146 3.77 0.20 -19.58
N ALA A 147 4.07 -0.19 -18.34
CA ALA A 147 4.06 -1.57 -17.89
C ALA A 147 2.62 -2.14 -17.97
N PRO A 148 2.44 -3.36 -18.48
CA PRO A 148 1.17 -4.07 -18.35
C PRO A 148 0.73 -4.09 -16.88
N THR A 149 -0.51 -3.62 -16.61
CA THR A 149 -0.99 -3.41 -15.25
C THR A 149 -2.24 -4.23 -14.98
N ALA A 150 -2.27 -4.89 -13.83
CA ALA A 150 -3.47 -5.47 -13.25
C ALA A 150 -3.75 -4.83 -11.89
N ILE A 151 -5.03 -4.69 -11.55
CA ILE A 151 -5.51 -4.14 -10.29
C ILE A 151 -6.47 -5.15 -9.68
N VAL A 152 -6.26 -5.47 -8.40
CA VAL A 152 -7.17 -6.32 -7.62
C VAL A 152 -7.65 -5.52 -6.42
N TRP A 153 -8.96 -5.59 -6.13
CA TRP A 153 -9.55 -4.75 -5.09
C TRP A 153 -10.61 -5.47 -4.29
N GLY A 154 -10.49 -5.51 -2.98
CA GLY A 154 -11.56 -5.95 -2.09
C GLY A 154 -12.73 -4.96 -2.15
N ALA A 155 -13.93 -5.45 -2.46
CA ALA A 155 -15.10 -4.59 -2.71
C ALA A 155 -15.55 -3.81 -1.47
N GLU A 156 -15.25 -4.34 -0.27
CA GLU A 156 -15.69 -3.81 1.03
C GLU A 156 -14.55 -3.20 1.85
N ASP A 157 -13.47 -2.74 1.16
CA ASP A 157 -12.34 -2.11 1.84
C ASP A 157 -12.78 -0.88 2.64
N PRO A 158 -12.62 -0.89 3.98
CA PRO A 158 -13.05 0.22 4.83
C PRO A 158 -12.08 1.41 4.82
N PHE A 159 -10.86 1.23 4.27
CA PHE A 159 -9.80 2.25 4.23
C PHE A 159 -9.72 2.94 2.88
N LEU A 160 -9.82 2.15 1.81
CA LEU A 160 -9.65 2.59 0.43
C LEU A 160 -10.88 2.17 -0.39
N PRO A 161 -11.83 3.09 -0.66
CA PRO A 161 -13.02 2.78 -1.44
C PRO A 161 -12.68 2.23 -2.83
N ARG A 162 -13.43 1.22 -3.29
CA ARG A 162 -13.22 0.56 -4.60
C ARG A 162 -13.25 1.51 -5.80
N GLU A 163 -13.82 2.69 -5.62
CA GLU A 163 -13.82 3.76 -6.62
C GLU A 163 -12.40 4.23 -6.96
N ILE A 164 -11.45 4.12 -6.01
CA ILE A 164 -10.03 4.40 -6.27
C ILE A 164 -9.49 3.38 -7.29
N GLY A 165 -9.80 2.09 -7.12
CA GLY A 165 -9.41 1.04 -8.06
C GLY A 165 -9.95 1.29 -9.47
N ARG A 166 -11.20 1.74 -9.59
CA ARG A 166 -11.80 2.13 -10.87
C ARG A 166 -11.08 3.31 -11.52
N ARG A 167 -10.86 4.39 -10.74
CA ARG A 167 -10.11 5.57 -11.23
C ARG A 167 -8.69 5.21 -11.66
N LEU A 168 -8.01 4.29 -10.96
CA LEU A 168 -6.69 3.80 -11.38
C LEU A 168 -6.76 3.04 -12.70
N ALA A 169 -7.77 2.17 -12.87
CA ALA A 169 -7.96 1.42 -14.11
C ALA A 169 -8.25 2.34 -15.30
N ASP A 170 -9.00 3.42 -15.07
CA ASP A 170 -9.29 4.41 -16.09
C ASP A 170 -8.08 5.29 -16.44
N ALA A 171 -7.21 5.55 -15.44
CA ALA A 171 -6.05 6.45 -15.59
C ALA A 171 -4.81 5.75 -16.17
N ILE A 172 -4.64 4.44 -15.94
CA ILE A 172 -3.48 3.67 -16.40
C ILE A 172 -3.82 2.96 -17.71
N PRO A 173 -3.07 3.21 -18.81
CA PRO A 173 -3.37 2.61 -20.11
C PRO A 173 -3.42 1.08 -20.07
N ARG A 174 -4.50 0.50 -20.59
CA ARG A 174 -4.70 -0.96 -20.67
C ARG A 174 -4.67 -1.69 -19.32
N ALA A 175 -4.85 -1.00 -18.21
CA ALA A 175 -5.00 -1.66 -16.93
C ALA A 175 -6.28 -2.51 -16.89
N THR A 176 -6.22 -3.63 -16.19
CA THR A 176 -7.39 -4.47 -15.89
C THR A 176 -7.73 -4.37 -14.41
N LEU A 177 -9.03 -4.39 -14.07
CA LEU A 177 -9.50 -4.36 -12.70
C LEU A 177 -10.32 -5.61 -12.38
N ASP A 178 -9.98 -6.26 -11.28
CA ASP A 178 -10.75 -7.32 -10.64
C ASP A 178 -11.22 -6.82 -9.27
N VAL A 179 -12.53 -6.67 -9.10
CA VAL A 179 -13.14 -6.31 -7.80
C VAL A 179 -13.67 -7.58 -7.16
N VAL A 180 -13.07 -7.97 -6.03
CA VAL A 180 -13.39 -9.22 -5.32
C VAL A 180 -14.51 -8.95 -4.32
N PRO A 181 -15.71 -9.53 -4.51
CA PRO A 181 -16.83 -9.35 -3.60
C PRO A 181 -16.51 -9.94 -2.21
N ASP A 182 -17.16 -9.42 -1.18
CA ASP A 182 -17.10 -9.90 0.21
C ASP A 182 -15.68 -9.91 0.82
N ILE A 183 -14.73 -9.20 0.21
CA ILE A 183 -13.35 -9.05 0.67
C ILE A 183 -13.08 -7.60 1.02
N ARG A 184 -12.30 -7.41 2.08
CA ARG A 184 -11.91 -6.09 2.56
C ARG A 184 -10.50 -5.69 2.10
N HIS A 185 -9.72 -5.09 2.99
CA HIS A 185 -8.43 -4.48 2.65
C HIS A 185 -7.32 -5.51 2.42
N PHE A 186 -7.26 -6.55 3.25
CA PHE A 186 -6.18 -7.54 3.19
C PHE A 186 -6.44 -8.63 2.14
N THR A 187 -6.80 -8.20 0.94
CA THR A 187 -7.06 -9.08 -0.22
C THR A 187 -5.97 -10.12 -0.47
N PRO A 188 -4.65 -9.83 -0.30
CA PRO A 188 -3.61 -10.86 -0.48
C PRO A 188 -3.73 -12.03 0.49
N GLU A 189 -4.33 -11.83 1.66
CA GLU A 189 -4.48 -12.86 2.68
C GLU A 189 -5.84 -13.54 2.65
N GLU A 190 -6.89 -12.78 2.28
CA GLU A 190 -8.26 -13.27 2.32
C GLU A 190 -8.74 -13.87 0.99
N ALA A 191 -8.10 -13.47 -0.12
CA ALA A 191 -8.36 -14.00 -1.45
C ALA A 191 -7.06 -14.25 -2.25
N PRO A 192 -6.09 -15.02 -1.72
CA PRO A 192 -4.78 -15.23 -2.35
C PRO A 192 -4.90 -15.87 -3.75
N GLU A 193 -5.93 -16.68 -4.00
CA GLU A 193 -6.17 -17.32 -5.29
C GLU A 193 -6.51 -16.26 -6.36
N ARG A 194 -7.27 -15.22 -6.01
CA ARG A 194 -7.61 -14.13 -6.93
C ARG A 194 -6.37 -13.30 -7.28
N VAL A 195 -5.52 -13.03 -6.28
CA VAL A 195 -4.25 -12.33 -6.48
C VAL A 195 -3.31 -13.17 -7.35
N ALA A 196 -3.18 -14.48 -7.07
CA ALA A 196 -2.36 -15.40 -7.86
C ALA A 196 -2.86 -15.52 -9.31
N GLN A 197 -4.17 -15.57 -9.51
CA GLN A 197 -4.78 -15.61 -10.85
C GLN A 197 -4.49 -14.31 -11.63
N ALA A 198 -4.64 -13.15 -10.99
CA ALA A 198 -4.33 -11.87 -11.61
C ALA A 198 -2.84 -11.78 -11.99
N LEU A 199 -1.95 -12.22 -11.09
CA LEU A 199 -0.51 -12.25 -11.35
C LEU A 199 -0.17 -13.21 -12.50
N THR A 200 -0.71 -14.43 -12.52
CA THR A 200 -0.49 -15.41 -13.59
C THR A 200 -0.96 -14.88 -14.94
N SER A 201 -2.16 -14.28 -14.97
CA SER A 201 -2.69 -13.66 -16.19
C SER A 201 -1.84 -12.48 -16.65
N LEU A 202 -1.26 -11.73 -15.72
CA LEU A 202 -0.36 -10.61 -16.03
C LEU A 202 0.98 -11.12 -16.59
N LEU A 203 1.51 -12.23 -16.06
CA LEU A 203 2.78 -12.82 -16.51
C LEU A 203 2.69 -13.42 -17.92
N SER A 204 1.50 -13.74 -18.40
CA SER A 204 1.25 -14.28 -19.76
C SER A 204 1.12 -13.19 -20.83
N ARG A 205 1.13 -11.92 -20.46
CA ARG A 205 1.09 -10.74 -21.34
C ARG A 205 2.51 -10.23 -21.63
#